data_3cba7c647b93f7043136ced724f110a7
#
_entry.id   3cba7c647b93f7043136ced724f110a7
#
_cell.length_a   1.000
_cell.length_b   1.000
_cell.length_c   1.000
_cell.angle_alpha   90.00
_cell.angle_beta   90.00
_cell.angle_gamma   90.00
#
_symmetry.space_group_name_H-M   'P 1'
#
loop_
_entity.id
_entity.type
_entity.pdbx_description
1 polymer ?
#
loop_
_entity_poly.entity_id
_entity_poly.type
_entity_poly.pdbx_seq_one_letter_code
_entity_poly.pdbx_strand_id
1 'polypeptide(L)'
;MKKYYVYNDIATPYFDGEKVADAEEFAKFFDEEPAEEIELHINSYGGECTVALAMLAAMERHTGKIVAYIDGTAASCASWLALASDEVHIAKNAEIFIHCAHTYVYADAAGMEKEAAELKKYDERIVAIYKSKAKNQDTDFLKLMQDETLLMAGEAAQLWDITIDEAPTVPTNKTRCMNVLQKCTRKPADEEPTADNDNDIDCII
;
A
#
# COMPACT_ATOMS: atom_id res chain seq x y z
N MET A 1 -6.35 10.29 -22.48
CA MET A 1 -6.29 9.42 -21.28
C MET A 1 -4.89 8.89 -21.17
N LYS A 2 -4.18 9.23 -20.10
CA LYS A 2 -2.82 8.78 -19.79
C LYS A 2 -2.86 7.60 -18.82
N LYS A 3 -1.81 6.76 -18.82
CA LYS A 3 -1.72 5.60 -17.91
C LYS A 3 -0.50 5.73 -17.03
N TYR A 4 -0.67 5.48 -15.74
CA TYR A 4 0.41 5.34 -14.77
C TYR A 4 0.37 3.97 -14.10
N TYR A 5 1.55 3.36 -13.87
CA TYR A 5 1.66 2.01 -13.33
C TYR A 5 2.40 2.02 -11.99
N VAL A 6 1.69 1.67 -10.92
CA VAL A 6 2.24 1.41 -9.59
C VAL A 6 2.43 -0.10 -9.47
N TYR A 7 3.52 -0.63 -10.06
CA TYR A 7 3.81 -2.07 -10.13
C TYR A 7 5.00 -2.50 -9.29
N ASN A 8 5.56 -1.57 -8.51
CA ASN A 8 6.66 -1.80 -7.59
C ASN A 8 6.26 -1.40 -6.18
N ASP A 9 7.15 -1.63 -5.22
CA ASP A 9 6.99 -1.15 -3.86
C ASP A 9 7.00 0.38 -3.85
N ILE A 10 6.16 0.98 -3.01
CA ILE A 10 6.06 2.43 -2.84
C ILE A 10 7.17 2.86 -1.88
N ALA A 11 8.21 3.51 -2.38
CA ALA A 11 9.37 3.86 -1.59
C ALA A 11 10.15 5.03 -2.19
N THR A 12 11.03 5.62 -1.38
CA THR A 12 12.07 6.50 -1.87
C THR A 12 13.24 5.65 -2.41
N PRO A 13 13.73 5.88 -3.65
CA PRO A 13 14.84 5.09 -4.17
C PRO A 13 16.14 5.35 -3.39
N TYR A 14 16.83 4.29 -2.97
CA TYR A 14 18.11 4.38 -2.26
C TYR A 14 19.31 4.62 -3.20
N PHE A 15 19.18 4.21 -4.47
CA PHE A 15 20.22 4.39 -5.49
C PHE A 15 19.62 4.57 -6.88
N ASP A 16 20.38 5.18 -7.78
CA ASP A 16 19.95 5.41 -9.15
C ASP A 16 19.62 4.09 -9.87
N GLY A 17 18.42 4.02 -10.44
CA GLY A 17 17.92 2.86 -11.17
C GLY A 17 17.23 1.79 -10.32
N GLU A 18 17.02 2.02 -9.03
CA GLU A 18 16.13 1.21 -8.23
C GLU A 18 14.68 1.33 -8.74
N LYS A 19 14.01 0.19 -8.88
CA LYS A 19 12.63 0.15 -9.38
C LYS A 19 11.65 0.22 -8.22
N VAL A 20 11.26 1.42 -7.85
CA VAL A 20 10.22 1.70 -6.86
C VAL A 20 9.15 2.61 -7.47
N ALA A 21 7.99 2.69 -6.87
CA ALA A 21 7.00 3.73 -7.15
C ALA A 21 7.34 4.95 -6.30
N ASP A 22 8.01 5.91 -6.90
CA ASP A 22 8.52 7.12 -6.26
C ASP A 22 7.51 8.26 -6.31
N ALA A 23 7.40 9.04 -5.21
CA ALA A 23 6.44 10.13 -5.12
C ALA A 23 6.78 11.32 -6.02
N GLU A 24 8.06 11.58 -6.31
CA GLU A 24 8.46 12.69 -7.16
C GLU A 24 8.11 12.42 -8.62
N GLU A 25 8.41 11.21 -9.12
CA GLU A 25 8.02 10.78 -10.46
C GLU A 25 6.50 10.76 -10.62
N PHE A 26 5.80 10.24 -9.62
CA PHE A 26 4.33 10.21 -9.60
C PHE A 26 3.73 11.61 -9.65
N ALA A 27 4.20 12.53 -8.79
CA ALA A 27 3.72 13.90 -8.77
C ALA A 27 3.97 14.64 -10.08
N LYS A 28 5.16 14.49 -10.67
CA LYS A 28 5.47 15.08 -11.99
C LYS A 28 4.50 14.60 -13.07
N PHE A 29 4.18 13.30 -13.09
CA PHE A 29 3.24 12.74 -14.06
C PHE A 29 1.83 13.39 -13.92
N PHE A 30 1.36 13.57 -12.69
CA PHE A 30 0.05 14.19 -12.42
C PHE A 30 0.03 15.70 -12.69
N ASP A 31 1.16 16.38 -12.46
CA ASP A 31 1.28 17.83 -12.66
C ASP A 31 1.46 18.23 -14.15
N GLU A 32 1.93 17.32 -15.02
CA GLU A 32 2.10 17.59 -16.45
C GLU A 32 0.79 17.94 -17.15
N GLU A 33 -0.30 17.25 -16.82
CA GLU A 33 -1.62 17.40 -17.44
C GLU A 33 -2.73 17.35 -16.38
N PRO A 34 -2.87 18.38 -15.54
CA PRO A 34 -3.68 18.32 -14.32
C PRO A 34 -5.18 18.13 -14.55
N ALA A 35 -5.66 18.25 -15.76
CA ALA A 35 -7.09 18.09 -16.12
C ALA A 35 -7.35 16.87 -17.01
N GLU A 36 -6.33 16.11 -17.40
CA GLU A 36 -6.51 14.92 -18.23
C GLU A 36 -7.00 13.73 -17.40
N GLU A 37 -7.85 12.89 -17.99
CA GLU A 37 -8.26 11.64 -17.36
C GLU A 37 -7.08 10.66 -17.30
N ILE A 38 -6.84 10.08 -16.10
CA ILE A 38 -5.75 9.16 -15.82
C ILE A 38 -6.30 7.77 -15.47
N GLU A 39 -5.74 6.73 -16.09
CA GLU A 39 -5.83 5.35 -15.65
C GLU A 39 -4.65 5.04 -14.72
N LEU A 40 -4.93 4.73 -13.45
CA LEU A 40 -3.95 4.34 -12.45
C LEU A 40 -3.97 2.83 -12.28
N HIS A 41 -3.00 2.15 -12.86
CA HIS A 41 -2.86 0.70 -12.77
C HIS A 41 -2.05 0.30 -11.55
N ILE A 42 -2.58 -0.61 -10.72
CA ILE A 42 -1.98 -0.99 -9.42
C ILE A 42 -1.75 -2.48 -9.35
N ASN A 43 -0.50 -2.86 -9.06
CA ASN A 43 -0.08 -4.20 -8.69
C ASN A 43 1.13 -4.09 -7.75
N SER A 44 0.89 -3.71 -6.49
CA SER A 44 1.91 -3.33 -5.51
C SER A 44 1.57 -3.86 -4.12
N TYR A 45 2.61 -4.20 -3.38
CA TYR A 45 2.48 -4.57 -1.97
C TYR A 45 2.43 -3.37 -1.01
N GLY A 46 2.50 -2.15 -1.55
CA GLY A 46 2.58 -0.93 -0.75
C GLY A 46 4.02 -0.58 -0.40
N GLY A 47 4.25 -0.07 0.80
CA GLY A 47 5.58 0.33 1.27
C GLY A 47 5.55 1.51 2.23
N GLU A 48 6.32 2.57 1.97
CA GLU A 48 6.47 3.71 2.86
C GLU A 48 5.21 4.59 2.91
N CYS A 49 4.61 4.69 4.11
CA CYS A 49 3.41 5.52 4.31
C CYS A 49 3.62 6.99 3.91
N THR A 50 4.80 7.54 4.18
CA THR A 50 5.13 8.94 3.86
C THR A 50 5.18 9.21 2.36
N VAL A 51 5.71 8.27 1.59
CA VAL A 51 5.75 8.32 0.13
C VAL A 51 4.32 8.21 -0.44
N ALA A 52 3.53 7.26 0.04
CA ALA A 52 2.13 7.11 -0.36
C ALA A 52 1.28 8.35 -0.05
N LEU A 53 1.49 9.01 1.10
CA LEU A 53 0.81 10.26 1.44
C LEU A 53 1.18 11.40 0.50
N ALA A 54 2.43 11.47 0.03
CA ALA A 54 2.83 12.44 -0.97
C ALA A 54 2.18 12.17 -2.33
N MET A 55 2.04 10.90 -2.72
CA MET A 55 1.31 10.48 -3.93
C MET A 55 -0.18 10.84 -3.83
N LEU A 56 -0.83 10.57 -2.68
CA LEU A 56 -2.22 10.99 -2.45
C LEU A 56 -2.40 12.49 -2.58
N ALA A 57 -1.47 13.30 -2.04
CA ALA A 57 -1.51 14.74 -2.19
C ALA A 57 -1.38 15.21 -3.65
N ALA A 58 -0.65 14.48 -4.50
CA ALA A 58 -0.60 14.73 -5.94
C ALA A 58 -1.95 14.40 -6.62
N MET A 59 -2.57 13.27 -6.25
CA MET A 59 -3.92 12.92 -6.73
C MET A 59 -4.97 13.95 -6.33
N GLU A 60 -4.93 14.47 -5.09
CA GLU A 60 -5.87 15.48 -4.59
C GLU A 60 -5.76 16.83 -5.35
N ARG A 61 -4.58 17.17 -5.86
CA ARG A 61 -4.38 18.39 -6.69
C ARG A 61 -4.83 18.20 -8.13
N HIS A 62 -4.95 16.97 -8.59
CA HIS A 62 -5.37 16.66 -9.94
C HIS A 62 -6.85 16.99 -10.12
N THR A 63 -7.21 17.66 -11.23
CA THR A 63 -8.59 18.10 -11.48
C THR A 63 -9.32 17.23 -12.51
N GLY A 64 -8.57 16.38 -13.23
CA GLY A 64 -9.11 15.38 -14.12
C GLY A 64 -9.60 14.15 -13.36
N LYS A 65 -10.36 13.30 -14.04
CA LYS A 65 -10.83 12.04 -13.46
C LYS A 65 -9.69 11.04 -13.31
N ILE A 66 -9.62 10.38 -12.17
CA ILE A 66 -8.70 9.28 -11.90
C ILE A 66 -9.48 7.98 -11.78
N VAL A 67 -9.17 7.01 -12.64
CA VAL A 67 -9.76 5.67 -12.64
C VAL A 67 -8.69 4.67 -12.23
N ALA A 68 -8.83 4.05 -11.07
CA ALA A 68 -7.91 3.02 -10.61
C ALA A 68 -8.30 1.64 -11.15
N TYR A 69 -7.30 0.88 -11.57
CA TYR A 69 -7.40 -0.51 -11.98
C TYR A 69 -6.49 -1.37 -11.09
N ILE A 70 -7.07 -2.18 -10.22
CA ILE A 70 -6.33 -3.16 -9.42
C ILE A 70 -6.14 -4.40 -10.29
N ASP A 71 -4.95 -4.50 -10.91
CA ASP A 71 -4.64 -5.55 -11.89
C ASP A 71 -4.23 -6.88 -11.23
N GLY A 72 -3.73 -6.84 -10.01
CA GLY A 72 -3.31 -8.02 -9.25
C GLY A 72 -3.48 -7.82 -7.75
N THR A 73 -2.55 -7.12 -7.11
CA THR A 73 -2.58 -6.87 -5.68
C THR A 73 -2.54 -5.37 -5.40
N ALA A 74 -3.41 -4.90 -4.52
CA ALA A 74 -3.32 -3.58 -3.91
C ALA A 74 -3.21 -3.77 -2.39
N ALA A 75 -1.97 -3.90 -1.90
CA ALA A 75 -1.73 -4.17 -0.48
C ALA A 75 -1.26 -2.90 0.26
N SER A 76 -1.63 -2.82 1.56
CA SER A 76 -1.16 -1.74 2.43
C SER A 76 -1.44 -0.37 1.80
N CYS A 77 -0.47 0.53 1.77
CA CYS A 77 -0.66 1.88 1.23
C CYS A 77 -0.95 1.94 -0.30
N ALA A 78 -0.71 0.87 -1.07
CA ALA A 78 -1.17 0.80 -2.46
C ALA A 78 -2.70 0.76 -2.57
N SER A 79 -3.39 0.18 -1.58
CA SER A 79 -4.86 0.20 -1.52
C SER A 79 -5.42 1.61 -1.28
N TRP A 80 -4.64 2.49 -0.64
CA TRP A 80 -5.06 3.87 -0.40
C TRP A 80 -5.16 4.65 -1.72
N LEU A 81 -4.17 4.46 -2.61
CA LEU A 81 -4.17 5.10 -3.93
C LEU A 81 -5.37 4.62 -4.77
N ALA A 82 -5.66 3.31 -4.73
CA ALA A 82 -6.84 2.79 -5.41
C ALA A 82 -8.13 3.43 -4.88
N LEU A 83 -8.33 3.43 -3.55
CA LEU A 83 -9.55 3.90 -2.93
C LEU A 83 -9.67 5.44 -2.88
N ALA A 84 -8.59 6.18 -3.12
CA ALA A 84 -8.62 7.64 -3.30
C ALA A 84 -9.02 8.07 -4.71
N SER A 85 -9.01 7.16 -5.71
CA SER A 85 -9.39 7.45 -7.09
C SER A 85 -10.91 7.68 -7.23
N ASP A 86 -11.35 8.36 -8.29
CA ASP A 86 -12.78 8.65 -8.52
C ASP A 86 -13.59 7.38 -8.78
N GLU A 87 -13.07 6.49 -9.61
CA GLU A 87 -13.61 5.16 -9.87
C GLU A 87 -12.57 4.08 -9.60
N VAL A 88 -13.03 2.93 -9.15
CA VAL A 88 -12.15 1.79 -8.84
C VAL A 88 -12.65 0.54 -9.53
N HIS A 89 -11.77 -0.05 -10.31
CA HIS A 89 -11.93 -1.34 -10.96
C HIS A 89 -10.99 -2.36 -10.34
N ILE A 90 -11.44 -3.58 -10.19
CA ILE A 90 -10.62 -4.70 -9.71
C ILE A 90 -10.75 -5.88 -10.65
N ALA A 91 -9.63 -6.42 -11.10
CA ALA A 91 -9.65 -7.66 -11.88
C ALA A 91 -10.21 -8.80 -11.04
N LYS A 92 -11.00 -9.68 -11.65
CA LYS A 92 -11.72 -10.80 -10.99
C LYS A 92 -10.86 -11.63 -10.04
N ASN A 93 -9.58 -11.80 -10.36
CA ASN A 93 -8.63 -12.59 -9.56
C ASN A 93 -7.66 -11.72 -8.75
N ALA A 94 -7.90 -10.42 -8.69
CA ALA A 94 -7.11 -9.49 -7.90
C ALA A 94 -7.60 -9.43 -6.45
N GLU A 95 -6.79 -8.80 -5.60
CA GLU A 95 -6.99 -8.76 -4.16
C GLU A 95 -6.59 -7.41 -3.57
N ILE A 96 -7.18 -7.10 -2.43
CA ILE A 96 -6.80 -5.97 -1.57
C ILE A 96 -6.37 -6.53 -0.22
N PHE A 97 -5.20 -6.10 0.28
CA PHE A 97 -4.74 -6.46 1.62
C PHE A 97 -4.63 -5.21 2.48
N ILE A 98 -5.28 -5.26 3.65
CA ILE A 98 -5.30 -4.15 4.59
C ILE A 98 -4.76 -4.56 5.96
N HIS A 99 -3.94 -3.68 6.55
CA HIS A 99 -3.35 -3.86 7.86
C HIS A 99 -3.06 -2.51 8.52
N CYS A 100 -2.79 -2.51 9.83
CA CYS A 100 -2.34 -1.33 10.57
C CYS A 100 -0.93 -0.90 10.14
N ALA A 101 -0.61 0.36 10.33
CA ALA A 101 0.74 0.86 10.15
C ALA A 101 1.70 0.17 11.12
N HIS A 102 2.92 -0.14 10.66
CA HIS A 102 3.95 -0.73 11.49
C HIS A 102 5.31 -0.11 11.21
N THR A 103 6.20 -0.20 12.18
CA THR A 103 7.57 0.31 12.07
C THR A 103 8.52 -0.55 12.89
N TYR A 104 9.80 -0.38 12.63
CA TYR A 104 10.85 -0.89 13.50
C TYR A 104 11.36 0.23 14.39
N VAL A 105 11.40 0.01 15.71
CA VAL A 105 11.88 1.00 16.67
C VAL A 105 12.86 0.38 17.64
N TYR A 106 13.99 1.07 17.83
CA TYR A 106 14.91 0.81 18.92
C TYR A 106 14.87 2.02 19.87
N ALA A 107 14.24 1.85 21.03
CA ALA A 107 14.01 2.94 21.97
C ALA A 107 13.86 2.40 23.41
N ASP A 108 13.94 3.27 24.41
CA ASP A 108 13.49 2.97 25.76
C ASP A 108 11.95 2.90 25.85
N ALA A 109 11.42 2.60 27.04
CA ALA A 109 9.98 2.45 27.24
C ALA A 109 9.19 3.68 26.81
N ALA A 110 9.66 4.88 27.15
CA ALA A 110 8.99 6.14 26.78
C ALA A 110 9.01 6.37 25.26
N GLY A 111 10.12 6.03 24.60
CA GLY A 111 10.23 6.10 23.14
C GLY A 111 9.30 5.12 22.44
N MET A 112 9.16 3.89 22.94
CA MET A 112 8.21 2.90 22.41
C MET A 112 6.75 3.35 22.57
N GLU A 113 6.38 3.92 23.72
CA GLU A 113 5.04 4.48 23.93
C GLU A 113 4.74 5.64 22.99
N LYS A 114 5.71 6.51 22.76
CA LYS A 114 5.58 7.61 21.80
C LYS A 114 5.37 7.08 20.39
N GLU A 115 6.17 6.13 19.94
CA GLU A 115 6.05 5.54 18.60
C GLU A 115 4.70 4.84 18.42
N ALA A 116 4.25 4.09 19.42
CA ALA A 116 2.93 3.46 19.40
C ALA A 116 1.79 4.50 19.29
N ALA A 117 1.94 5.67 19.90
CA ALA A 117 0.97 6.74 19.76
C ALA A 117 0.99 7.40 18.37
N GLU A 118 2.15 7.44 17.72
CA GLU A 118 2.28 7.95 16.35
C GLU A 118 1.68 6.97 15.33
N LEU A 119 1.92 5.67 15.46
CA LEU A 119 1.29 4.64 14.63
C LEU A 119 -0.24 4.70 14.68
N LYS A 120 -0.83 4.94 15.85
CA LYS A 120 -2.29 5.10 15.98
C LYS A 120 -2.83 6.27 15.14
N LYS A 121 -2.08 7.36 15.00
CA LYS A 121 -2.49 8.49 14.13
C LYS A 121 -2.48 8.10 12.66
N TYR A 122 -1.54 7.23 12.24
CA TYR A 122 -1.57 6.65 10.90
C TYR A 122 -2.80 5.77 10.73
N ASP A 123 -3.08 4.88 11.68
CA ASP A 123 -4.26 4.00 11.62
C ASP A 123 -5.56 4.79 11.51
N GLU A 124 -5.73 5.87 12.28
CA GLU A 124 -6.90 6.76 12.19
C GLU A 124 -7.03 7.38 10.78
N ARG A 125 -5.93 7.82 10.18
CA ARG A 125 -5.90 8.35 8.81
C ARG A 125 -6.25 7.29 7.78
N ILE A 126 -5.70 6.07 7.91
CA ILE A 126 -5.97 4.94 7.04
C ILE A 126 -7.46 4.56 7.10
N VAL A 127 -8.03 4.49 8.30
CA VAL A 127 -9.46 4.24 8.49
C VAL A 127 -10.31 5.29 7.77
N ALA A 128 -9.92 6.57 7.81
CA ALA A 128 -10.64 7.63 7.10
C ALA A 128 -10.60 7.43 5.58
N ILE A 129 -9.44 7.02 5.02
CA ILE A 129 -9.31 6.69 3.60
C ILE A 129 -10.26 5.53 3.24
N TYR A 130 -10.24 4.43 3.99
CA TYR A 130 -11.10 3.28 3.73
C TYR A 130 -12.60 3.62 3.84
N LYS A 131 -12.96 4.48 4.78
CA LYS A 131 -14.34 4.94 4.94
C LYS A 131 -14.82 5.82 3.79
N SER A 132 -13.93 6.54 3.10
CA SER A 132 -14.32 7.48 2.03
C SER A 132 -15.12 6.82 0.90
N LYS A 133 -14.85 5.56 0.59
CA LYS A 133 -15.53 4.76 -0.43
C LYS A 133 -16.37 3.60 0.13
N ALA A 134 -16.53 3.54 1.45
CA ALA A 134 -17.24 2.43 2.09
C ALA A 134 -18.74 2.46 1.77
N LYS A 135 -19.30 1.32 1.38
CA LYS A 135 -20.76 1.13 1.20
C LYS A 135 -21.51 1.22 2.51
N ASN A 136 -20.88 0.77 3.61
CA ASN A 136 -21.43 0.90 4.96
C ASN A 136 -20.44 1.65 5.86
N GLN A 137 -20.84 2.83 6.31
CA GLN A 137 -20.02 3.70 7.17
C GLN A 137 -19.79 3.14 8.58
N ASP A 138 -20.61 2.17 9.01
CA ASP A 138 -20.47 1.49 10.30
C ASP A 138 -19.46 0.34 10.27
N THR A 139 -18.86 0.05 9.11
CA THR A 139 -17.81 -0.98 9.00
C THR A 139 -16.63 -0.64 9.90
N ASP A 140 -16.25 -1.59 10.74
CA ASP A 140 -15.08 -1.47 11.62
C ASP A 140 -13.78 -1.78 10.85
N PHE A 141 -13.31 -0.79 10.07
CA PHE A 141 -12.07 -0.93 9.31
C PHE A 141 -10.85 -1.08 10.21
N LEU A 142 -10.85 -0.49 11.41
CA LEU A 142 -9.75 -0.68 12.35
C LEU A 142 -9.60 -2.15 12.74
N LYS A 143 -10.73 -2.81 13.03
CA LYS A 143 -10.72 -4.23 13.33
C LYS A 143 -10.23 -5.08 12.16
N LEU A 144 -10.69 -4.79 10.93
CA LEU A 144 -10.22 -5.48 9.72
C LEU A 144 -8.72 -5.28 9.49
N MET A 145 -8.19 -4.09 9.76
CA MET A 145 -6.75 -3.79 9.68
C MET A 145 -5.95 -4.56 10.75
N GLN A 146 -6.44 -4.61 11.98
CA GLN A 146 -5.80 -5.37 13.07
C GLN A 146 -5.79 -6.88 12.81
N ASP A 147 -6.78 -7.39 12.09
CA ASP A 147 -6.88 -8.80 11.69
C ASP A 147 -6.06 -9.12 10.42
N GLU A 148 -5.33 -8.12 9.87
CA GLU A 148 -4.51 -8.28 8.65
C GLU A 148 -5.31 -8.92 7.51
N THR A 149 -6.40 -8.24 7.11
CA THR A 149 -7.42 -8.85 6.24
C THR A 149 -7.01 -8.83 4.77
N LEU A 150 -7.03 -10.00 4.13
CA LEU A 150 -6.94 -10.17 2.70
C LEU A 150 -8.35 -10.31 2.10
N LEU A 151 -8.67 -9.48 1.13
CA LEU A 151 -9.97 -9.40 0.48
C LEU A 151 -9.84 -9.72 -1.00
N MET A 152 -10.44 -10.80 -1.44
CA MET A 152 -10.58 -11.08 -2.86
C MET A 152 -11.56 -10.08 -3.51
N ALA A 153 -11.52 -9.93 -4.84
CA ALA A 153 -12.33 -8.95 -5.57
C ALA A 153 -13.81 -8.92 -5.15
N GLY A 154 -14.43 -10.10 -4.93
CA GLY A 154 -15.82 -10.20 -4.51
C GLY A 154 -16.07 -9.69 -3.09
N GLU A 155 -15.13 -9.89 -2.17
CA GLU A 155 -15.21 -9.42 -0.79
C GLU A 155 -14.95 -7.91 -0.72
N ALA A 156 -13.94 -7.42 -1.45
CA ALA A 156 -13.65 -6.01 -1.57
C ALA A 156 -14.84 -5.21 -2.12
N ALA A 157 -15.51 -5.73 -3.15
CA ALA A 157 -16.71 -5.11 -3.73
C ALA A 157 -17.94 -5.15 -2.79
N GLN A 158 -17.94 -5.92 -1.70
CA GLN A 158 -18.96 -5.83 -0.66
C GLN A 158 -18.72 -4.66 0.29
N LEU A 159 -17.44 -4.33 0.55
CA LEU A 159 -17.06 -3.25 1.46
C LEU A 159 -17.06 -1.89 0.78
N TRP A 160 -16.57 -1.81 -0.46
CA TRP A 160 -16.38 -0.56 -1.18
C TRP A 160 -17.13 -0.51 -2.50
N ASP A 161 -17.32 0.69 -3.03
CA ASP A 161 -17.86 0.91 -4.36
C ASP A 161 -16.79 0.64 -5.41
N ILE A 162 -16.65 -0.64 -5.77
CA ILE A 162 -15.64 -1.18 -6.69
C ILE A 162 -16.35 -2.00 -7.78
N THR A 163 -15.96 -1.78 -9.02
CA THR A 163 -16.42 -2.57 -10.17
C THR A 163 -15.48 -3.76 -10.39
N ILE A 164 -16.04 -4.97 -10.46
CA ILE A 164 -15.26 -6.18 -10.78
C ILE A 164 -15.21 -6.35 -12.30
N ASP A 165 -13.99 -6.37 -12.86
CA ASP A 165 -13.77 -6.63 -14.26
C ASP A 165 -13.69 -8.13 -14.53
N GLU A 166 -14.51 -8.64 -15.45
CA GLU A 166 -14.59 -10.08 -15.77
C GLU A 166 -13.33 -10.60 -16.50
N ALA A 167 -12.68 -9.78 -17.28
CA ALA A 167 -11.43 -10.14 -17.96
C ALA A 167 -10.22 -9.62 -17.18
N PRO A 168 -9.22 -10.46 -16.85
CA PRO A 168 -8.00 -9.99 -16.24
C PRO A 168 -7.26 -9.06 -17.20
N THR A 169 -6.95 -7.83 -16.76
CA THR A 169 -6.23 -6.83 -17.57
C THR A 169 -4.75 -7.18 -17.73
N VAL A 170 -4.19 -7.93 -16.77
CA VAL A 170 -2.78 -8.40 -16.77
C VAL A 170 -2.69 -9.82 -16.22
N PRO A 171 -1.81 -10.70 -16.75
CA PRO A 171 -1.58 -12.02 -16.17
C PRO A 171 -1.05 -11.93 -14.73
N THR A 172 -1.79 -12.46 -13.76
CA THR A 172 -1.36 -12.49 -12.36
C THR A 172 -0.18 -13.42 -12.16
N ASN A 173 0.92 -12.94 -11.58
CA ASN A 173 2.04 -13.78 -11.18
C ASN A 173 1.80 -14.34 -9.76
N LYS A 174 0.93 -15.35 -9.65
CA LYS A 174 0.50 -15.99 -8.39
C LYS A 174 1.67 -16.40 -7.47
N THR A 175 2.81 -16.77 -8.05
CA THR A 175 3.96 -17.28 -7.29
C THR A 175 4.61 -16.18 -6.44
N ARG A 176 4.59 -14.93 -6.91
CA ARG A 176 5.21 -13.80 -6.19
C ARG A 176 4.35 -13.37 -4.99
N CYS A 177 3.03 -13.32 -5.15
CA CYS A 177 2.08 -12.99 -4.08
C CYS A 177 2.19 -13.97 -2.90
N MET A 178 2.20 -15.28 -3.16
CA MET A 178 2.32 -16.29 -2.10
C MET A 178 3.65 -16.21 -1.33
N ASN A 179 4.74 -15.86 -2.00
CA ASN A 179 6.05 -15.76 -1.35
C ASN A 179 6.15 -14.53 -0.43
N VAL A 180 5.45 -13.43 -0.75
CA VAL A 180 5.46 -12.23 0.10
C VAL A 180 4.51 -12.40 1.28
N LEU A 181 3.31 -12.92 1.08
CA LEU A 181 2.40 -13.28 2.17
C LEU A 181 3.07 -14.22 3.17
N GLN A 182 3.82 -15.24 2.70
CA GLN A 182 4.61 -16.12 3.57
C GLN A 182 5.74 -15.39 4.31
N LYS A 183 6.33 -14.34 3.73
CA LYS A 183 7.34 -13.53 4.42
C LYS A 183 6.72 -12.62 5.48
N CYS A 184 5.55 -12.05 5.19
CA CYS A 184 4.83 -11.19 6.15
C CYS A 184 4.24 -11.98 7.32
N THR A 185 3.88 -13.27 7.11
CA THR A 185 3.29 -14.14 8.16
C THR A 185 4.30 -15.01 8.91
N ARG A 186 5.57 -15.05 8.49
CA ARG A 186 6.60 -15.75 9.28
C ARG A 186 6.89 -14.96 10.55
N LYS A 187 6.37 -15.46 11.69
CA LYS A 187 7.02 -15.22 12.99
C LYS A 187 8.50 -15.57 12.84
N PRO A 188 9.42 -14.79 13.42
CA PRO A 188 10.83 -15.19 13.45
C PRO A 188 10.89 -16.60 14.02
N ALA A 189 11.33 -17.54 13.20
CA ALA A 189 11.68 -18.87 13.70
C ALA A 189 12.85 -18.67 14.66
N ASP A 190 12.78 -19.34 15.82
CA ASP A 190 13.86 -19.45 16.77
C ASP A 190 15.13 -19.98 16.05
N GLU A 191 15.93 -19.09 15.52
CA GLU A 191 17.30 -19.41 15.14
C GLU A 191 18.14 -19.27 16.41
N GLU A 192 18.55 -20.40 16.94
CA GLU A 192 19.63 -20.44 17.91
C GLU A 192 20.87 -19.74 17.32
N PRO A 193 21.55 -18.89 18.08
CA PRO A 193 22.77 -18.24 17.63
C PRO A 193 23.85 -19.27 17.43
N THR A 194 24.23 -19.54 16.18
CA THR A 194 25.49 -20.22 15.90
C THR A 194 26.63 -19.25 16.25
N ALA A 195 27.34 -19.57 17.29
CA ALA A 195 28.60 -18.95 17.62
C ALA A 195 29.57 -19.20 16.44
N ASP A 196 30.09 -18.15 15.91
CA ASP A 196 31.41 -17.87 15.35
C ASP A 196 31.35 -16.86 14.23
N ASN A 197 31.66 -15.63 14.57
CA ASN A 197 32.71 -14.84 13.93
C ASN A 197 32.74 -13.43 14.53
N ASP A 198 33.79 -13.25 15.34
CA ASP A 198 34.34 -11.94 15.68
C ASP A 198 34.71 -11.19 14.37
N ASN A 199 34.23 -10.00 14.27
CA ASN A 199 34.84 -8.75 13.79
C ASN A 199 33.84 -7.87 13.05
N ASP A 200 33.92 -6.64 13.47
CA ASP A 200 33.41 -5.39 12.94
C ASP A 200 32.17 -4.81 13.61
N ILE A 201 32.47 -4.30 14.83
CA ILE A 201 31.72 -3.18 15.42
C ILE A 201 32.31 -1.92 14.78
N ASP A 202 31.59 -1.32 13.84
CA ASP A 202 31.73 0.09 13.55
C ASP A 202 30.41 0.81 13.89
N CYS A 203 30.47 1.49 15.03
CA CYS A 203 29.52 2.50 15.43
C CYS A 203 29.46 3.62 14.40
N ILE A 204 28.29 3.94 13.93
CA ILE A 204 28.00 5.28 13.43
C ILE A 204 26.84 5.87 14.24
N ILE A 205 27.20 6.96 14.90
CA ILE A 205 26.38 7.88 15.68
C ILE A 205 25.34 8.56 14.78
#